data_4f92b45f45bacbae7d1017b86ac5e1fb
#
_entry.id   4f92b45f45bacbae7d1017b86ac5e1fb
#
_cell.length_a   1.000
_cell.length_b   1.000
_cell.length_c   1.000
_cell.angle_alpha   90.00
_cell.angle_beta   90.00
_cell.angle_gamma   90.00
#
_symmetry.space_group_name_H-M   'P 1'
#
loop_
_entity.id
_entity.type
_entity.pdbx_description
1 polymer ?
#
loop_
_entity_poly.entity_id
_entity_poly.type
_entity_poly.pdbx_seq_one_letter_code
_entity_poly.pdbx_strand_id
1 'polypeptide(L)'
;MAGHIQSVIARLHPQIRVFGDFMYAAEQSADIREAAEEVVFLMVVGKSPRMTAAKREKLEYVVKGVMRRYRHMHQGGQSANEDPLVNAEKFRAWMWQIYEVRLESCNWDRDWGGVLQLIFECCEDFDRRALSPVAAVIYEMREAA
;
A
#
# COMPACT_ATOMS: atom_id res chain seq x y z
N MET A 1 24.60 -14.07 7.06
CA MET A 1 23.17 -14.40 6.76
C MET A 1 22.32 -13.14 6.64
N ALA A 2 22.15 -12.40 7.73
CA ALA A 2 21.38 -11.15 7.69
C ALA A 2 21.92 -10.14 6.67
N GLY A 3 23.24 -10.03 6.54
CA GLY A 3 23.87 -9.13 5.59
C GLY A 3 23.57 -9.44 4.14
N HIS A 4 23.37 -10.73 3.80
CA HIS A 4 23.00 -11.12 2.44
C HIS A 4 21.58 -10.71 2.08
N ILE A 5 20.64 -10.89 3.02
CA ILE A 5 19.26 -10.45 2.83
C ILE A 5 19.20 -8.93 2.69
N GLN A 6 19.92 -8.20 3.53
CA GLN A 6 19.99 -6.74 3.43
C GLN A 6 20.60 -6.28 2.11
N SER A 7 21.58 -7.01 1.59
CA SER A 7 22.19 -6.72 0.30
C SER A 7 21.19 -6.88 -0.84
N VAL A 8 20.36 -7.92 -0.79
CA VAL A 8 19.29 -8.13 -1.78
C VAL A 8 18.26 -7.00 -1.72
N ILE A 9 17.85 -6.61 -0.52
CA ILE A 9 16.90 -5.50 -0.33
C ILE A 9 17.49 -4.21 -0.89
N ALA A 10 18.76 -3.94 -0.65
CA ALA A 10 19.43 -2.73 -1.12
C ALA A 10 19.53 -2.67 -2.66
N ARG A 11 19.46 -3.81 -3.35
CA ARG A 11 19.49 -3.89 -4.81
C ARG A 11 18.14 -3.73 -5.47
N LEU A 12 17.05 -3.73 -4.68
CA LEU A 12 15.72 -3.52 -5.23
C LEU A 12 15.61 -2.14 -5.88
N HIS A 13 14.79 -2.04 -6.92
CA HIS A 13 14.46 -0.75 -7.49
C HIS A 13 13.99 0.20 -6.39
N PRO A 14 14.41 1.48 -6.40
CA PRO A 14 14.10 2.40 -5.31
C PRO A 14 12.62 2.48 -4.93
N GLN A 15 11.71 2.44 -5.89
CA GLN A 15 10.27 2.47 -5.64
C GLN A 15 9.81 1.22 -4.91
N ILE A 16 10.32 0.05 -5.31
CA ILE A 16 9.98 -1.23 -4.69
C ILE A 16 10.55 -1.29 -3.28
N ARG A 17 11.76 -0.80 -3.09
CA ARG A 17 12.40 -0.75 -1.78
C ARG A 17 11.63 0.16 -0.81
N VAL A 18 11.20 1.32 -1.28
CA VAL A 18 10.40 2.26 -0.49
C VAL A 18 9.11 1.59 -0.01
N PHE A 19 8.42 0.89 -0.89
CA PHE A 19 7.21 0.17 -0.52
C PHE A 19 7.51 -0.99 0.43
N GLY A 20 8.57 -1.73 0.21
CA GLY A 20 9.01 -2.80 1.10
C GLY A 20 9.33 -2.31 2.49
N ASP A 21 9.99 -1.18 2.62
CA ASP A 21 10.27 -0.56 3.92
C ASP A 21 8.97 -0.19 4.64
N PHE A 22 7.98 0.36 3.92
CA PHE A 22 6.67 0.65 4.48
C PHE A 22 6.01 -0.62 5.05
N MET A 23 6.11 -1.73 4.33
CA MET A 23 5.46 -2.98 4.75
C MET A 23 6.22 -3.68 5.88
N TYR A 24 7.55 -3.71 5.82
CA TYR A 24 8.33 -4.68 6.59
C TYR A 24 9.45 -4.09 7.46
N ALA A 25 9.73 -2.79 7.41
CA ALA A 25 10.75 -2.21 8.27
C ALA A 25 10.37 -2.37 9.75
N ALA A 26 11.37 -2.69 10.56
CA ALA A 26 11.17 -2.87 12.01
C ALA A 26 10.69 -1.58 12.67
N GLU A 27 11.24 -0.44 12.26
CA GLU A 27 10.83 0.86 12.74
C GLU A 27 10.05 1.58 11.65
N GLN A 28 8.85 2.01 12.02
CA GLN A 28 8.00 2.78 11.12
C GLN A 28 8.13 4.27 11.44
N SER A 29 8.26 5.07 10.40
CA SER A 29 8.32 6.52 10.53
C SER A 29 7.35 7.16 9.55
N ALA A 30 7.01 8.42 9.81
CA ALA A 30 6.20 9.20 8.88
C ALA A 30 6.88 9.32 7.52
N ASP A 31 8.20 9.47 7.50
CA ASP A 31 8.97 9.61 6.25
C ASP A 31 8.88 8.35 5.39
N ILE A 32 9.00 7.16 5.99
CA ILE A 32 8.85 5.88 5.29
C ILE A 32 7.44 5.77 4.71
N ARG A 33 6.44 6.06 5.52
CA ARG A 33 5.04 5.98 5.09
C ARG A 33 4.74 6.95 3.96
N GLU A 34 5.13 8.20 4.11
CA GLU A 34 4.86 9.24 3.12
C GLU A 34 5.56 8.96 1.79
N ALA A 35 6.79 8.48 1.83
CA ALA A 35 7.51 8.10 0.63
C ALA A 35 6.81 6.96 -0.12
N ALA A 36 6.34 5.95 0.59
CA ALA A 36 5.60 4.84 0.00
C ALA A 36 4.26 5.31 -0.58
N GLU A 37 3.55 6.16 0.15
CA GLU A 37 2.28 6.73 -0.32
C GLU A 37 2.45 7.51 -1.61
N GLU A 38 3.51 8.29 -1.72
CA GLU A 38 3.81 9.03 -2.95
C GLU A 38 4.09 8.11 -4.13
N VAL A 39 4.88 7.08 -3.93
CA VAL A 39 5.20 6.09 -4.98
C VAL A 39 3.93 5.42 -5.50
N VAL A 40 3.06 4.97 -4.62
CA VAL A 40 1.80 4.33 -5.00
C VAL A 40 0.88 5.34 -5.70
N PHE A 41 0.77 6.55 -5.16
CA PHE A 41 -0.05 7.61 -5.77
C PHE A 41 0.37 7.87 -7.21
N LEU A 42 1.66 8.06 -7.47
CA LEU A 42 2.16 8.33 -8.81
C LEU A 42 1.89 7.15 -9.77
N MET A 43 2.04 5.93 -9.28
CA MET A 43 1.74 4.74 -10.09
C MET A 43 0.25 4.67 -10.45
N VAL A 44 -0.62 4.94 -9.49
CA VAL A 44 -2.08 4.93 -9.72
C VAL A 44 -2.48 6.02 -10.70
N VAL A 45 -1.95 7.22 -10.55
CA VAL A 45 -2.21 8.32 -11.49
C VAL A 45 -1.80 7.94 -12.91
N GLY A 46 -0.64 7.31 -13.06
CA GLY A 46 -0.12 6.88 -14.35
C GLY A 46 -0.96 5.79 -15.02
N LYS A 47 -1.63 4.96 -14.24
CA LYS A 47 -2.48 3.86 -14.75
C LYS A 47 -3.96 4.22 -14.84
N SER A 48 -4.37 5.30 -14.20
CA SER A 48 -5.77 5.69 -14.14
C SER A 48 -6.20 6.43 -15.41
N PRO A 49 -7.47 6.31 -15.79
CA PRO A 49 -8.02 7.20 -16.80
C PRO A 49 -7.96 8.64 -16.30
N ARG A 50 -8.06 9.57 -17.25
CA ARG A 50 -8.01 10.99 -16.94
C ARG A 50 -9.07 11.37 -15.90
N MET A 51 -8.64 12.06 -14.85
CA MET A 51 -9.54 12.48 -13.79
C MET A 51 -9.44 13.98 -13.52
N THR A 52 -10.47 14.54 -12.90
CA THR A 52 -10.51 15.96 -12.54
C THR A 52 -9.47 16.26 -11.45
N ALA A 53 -9.07 17.54 -11.36
CA ALA A 53 -8.15 17.97 -10.31
C ALA A 53 -8.74 17.73 -8.91
N ALA A 54 -10.03 17.95 -8.73
CA ALA A 54 -10.70 17.72 -7.45
C ALA A 54 -10.65 16.24 -7.04
N LYS A 55 -10.87 15.34 -7.99
CA LYS A 55 -10.78 13.90 -7.73
C LYS A 55 -9.35 13.47 -7.41
N ARG A 56 -8.38 14.06 -8.11
CA ARG A 56 -6.96 13.77 -7.86
C ARG A 56 -6.52 14.18 -6.46
N GLU A 57 -6.99 15.32 -5.98
CA GLU A 57 -6.72 15.76 -4.61
C GLU A 57 -7.24 14.75 -3.58
N LYS A 58 -8.45 14.27 -3.79
CA LYS A 58 -9.04 13.25 -2.91
C LYS A 58 -8.30 11.92 -3.04
N LEU A 59 -7.85 11.57 -4.24
CA LEU A 59 -7.11 10.35 -4.50
C LEU A 59 -5.86 10.23 -3.63
N GLU A 60 -5.15 11.31 -3.40
CA GLU A 60 -3.97 11.31 -2.55
C GLU A 60 -4.29 10.74 -1.16
N TYR A 61 -5.41 11.15 -0.59
CA TYR A 61 -5.84 10.65 0.72
C TYR A 61 -6.44 9.25 0.65
N VAL A 62 -7.13 8.93 -0.44
CA VAL A 62 -7.69 7.58 -0.66
C VAL A 62 -6.56 6.55 -0.75
N VAL A 63 -5.45 6.89 -1.39
CA VAL A 63 -4.25 6.04 -1.44
C VAL A 63 -3.75 5.75 -0.03
N LYS A 64 -3.67 6.76 0.84
CA LYS A 64 -3.26 6.58 2.24
C LYS A 64 -4.15 5.57 2.97
N GLY A 65 -5.45 5.69 2.80
CA GLY A 65 -6.42 4.80 3.44
C GLY A 65 -6.31 3.36 2.97
N VAL A 66 -6.21 3.16 1.66
CA VAL A 66 -6.09 1.81 1.08
C VAL A 66 -4.76 1.16 1.48
N MET A 67 -3.67 1.92 1.49
CA MET A 67 -2.37 1.39 1.92
C MET A 67 -2.37 0.98 3.38
N ARG A 68 -3.01 1.76 4.23
CA ARG A 68 -3.16 1.40 5.64
C ARG A 68 -3.91 0.09 5.80
N ARG A 69 -5.01 -0.07 5.05
CA ARG A 69 -5.77 -1.32 5.04
C ARG A 69 -4.95 -2.48 4.53
N TYR A 70 -4.22 -2.29 3.43
CA TYR A 70 -3.37 -3.31 2.83
C TYR A 70 -2.34 -3.81 3.85
N ARG A 71 -1.64 -2.88 4.49
CA ARG A 71 -0.64 -3.23 5.51
C ARG A 71 -1.26 -3.96 6.69
N HIS A 72 -2.40 -3.48 7.17
CA HIS A 72 -3.14 -4.12 8.26
C HIS A 72 -3.51 -5.57 7.92
N MET A 73 -4.03 -5.81 6.73
CA MET A 73 -4.41 -7.15 6.28
C MET A 73 -3.23 -8.11 6.21
N HIS A 74 -2.05 -7.62 5.86
CA HIS A 74 -0.88 -8.47 5.67
C HIS A 74 0.02 -8.59 6.90
N GLN A 75 -0.10 -7.71 7.88
CA GLN A 75 0.70 -7.76 9.10
C GLN A 75 -0.09 -8.18 10.32
N GLY A 76 -1.37 -7.88 10.36
CA GLY A 76 -2.21 -8.16 11.49
C GLY A 76 -2.97 -9.47 11.39
N GLY A 77 -2.56 -10.40 10.53
CA GLY A 77 -3.34 -11.59 10.20
C GLY A 77 -3.80 -12.45 11.36
N GLN A 78 -3.27 -12.22 12.53
CA GLN A 78 -3.68 -12.91 13.76
C GLN A 78 -4.49 -12.03 14.68
N SER A 79 -4.59 -10.78 14.39
CA SER A 79 -5.36 -9.88 15.21
C SER A 79 -6.83 -10.15 14.94
N ALA A 80 -7.51 -10.57 15.97
CA ALA A 80 -8.95 -10.71 15.95
C ALA A 80 -9.63 -9.34 15.82
N ASN A 81 -8.86 -8.28 15.77
CA ASN A 81 -9.37 -6.94 15.67
C ASN A 81 -9.94 -6.68 14.29
N GLU A 82 -11.12 -6.10 14.30
CA GLU A 82 -11.78 -5.73 13.08
C GLU A 82 -10.95 -4.73 12.27
N ASP A 83 -10.85 -4.98 10.96
CA ASP A 83 -10.34 -3.99 10.03
C ASP A 83 -11.35 -2.83 9.99
N PRO A 84 -10.99 -1.62 10.46
CA PRO A 84 -11.92 -0.49 10.44
C PRO A 84 -12.32 -0.06 9.05
N LEU A 85 -11.58 -0.52 8.04
CA LEU A 85 -11.79 -0.15 6.65
C LEU A 85 -12.40 -1.30 5.83
N VAL A 86 -13.08 -2.23 6.50
CA VAL A 86 -13.58 -3.46 5.89
C VAL A 86 -14.66 -3.23 4.81
N ASN A 87 -15.40 -2.14 4.89
CA ASN A 87 -16.42 -1.81 3.90
C ASN A 87 -16.37 -0.34 3.51
N ALA A 88 -17.10 0.00 2.44
CA ALA A 88 -17.11 1.34 1.88
C ALA A 88 -17.61 2.40 2.87
N GLU A 89 -18.63 2.07 3.66
CA GLU A 89 -19.19 2.99 4.64
C GLU A 89 -18.15 3.34 5.71
N LYS A 90 -17.49 2.34 6.27
CA LYS A 90 -16.44 2.54 7.27
C LYS A 90 -15.24 3.28 6.69
N PHE A 91 -14.89 2.98 5.45
CA PHE A 91 -13.81 3.66 4.75
C PHE A 91 -14.11 5.16 4.58
N ARG A 92 -15.32 5.50 4.13
CA ARG A 92 -15.73 6.90 3.97
C ARG A 92 -15.74 7.64 5.31
N ALA A 93 -16.24 7.00 6.37
CA ALA A 93 -16.26 7.57 7.71
C ALA A 93 -14.85 7.83 8.23
N TRP A 94 -13.94 6.88 8.02
CA TRP A 94 -12.54 7.01 8.42
C TRP A 94 -11.85 8.15 7.68
N MET A 95 -12.08 8.28 6.38
CA MET A 95 -11.52 9.37 5.56
C MET A 95 -11.95 10.73 6.08
N TRP A 96 -13.22 10.87 6.45
CA TRP A 96 -13.72 12.09 7.04
C TRP A 96 -13.11 12.36 8.40
N GLN A 97 -13.05 11.36 9.25
CA GLN A 97 -12.54 11.49 10.62
C GLN A 97 -11.06 11.89 10.66
N ILE A 98 -10.24 11.29 9.82
CA ILE A 98 -8.78 11.48 9.87
C ILE A 98 -8.32 12.66 9.02
N TYR A 99 -8.88 12.81 7.82
CA TYR A 99 -8.39 13.81 6.87
C TYR A 99 -9.40 14.90 6.53
N GLU A 100 -10.60 14.82 7.07
CA GLU A 100 -11.70 15.71 6.72
C GLU A 100 -12.00 15.72 5.22
N VAL A 101 -11.75 14.59 4.56
CA VAL A 101 -12.04 14.38 3.14
C VAL A 101 -13.40 13.71 3.02
N ARG A 102 -14.30 14.38 2.33
CA ARG A 102 -15.64 13.86 2.11
C ARG A 102 -15.70 13.08 0.80
N LEU A 103 -16.07 11.81 0.90
CA LEU A 103 -16.32 10.94 -0.24
C LEU A 103 -17.81 10.64 -0.31
N GLU A 104 -18.41 10.91 -1.47
CA GLU A 104 -19.84 10.72 -1.64
C GLU A 104 -20.19 9.24 -1.75
N SER A 105 -21.30 8.84 -1.11
CA SER A 105 -21.80 7.47 -1.22
C SER A 105 -22.55 7.24 -2.52
N CYS A 106 -23.12 8.30 -3.09
CA CYS A 106 -23.82 8.23 -4.37
C CYS A 106 -22.84 7.87 -5.48
N ASN A 107 -23.20 6.86 -6.29
CA ASN A 107 -22.35 6.36 -7.37
C ASN A 107 -20.95 5.91 -6.92
N TRP A 108 -20.86 5.42 -5.71
CA TRP A 108 -19.58 5.01 -5.10
C TRP A 108 -18.80 4.03 -5.98
N ASP A 109 -19.44 2.96 -6.45
CA ASP A 109 -18.77 1.95 -7.26
C ASP A 109 -18.29 2.53 -8.59
N ARG A 110 -19.06 3.41 -9.21
CA ARG A 110 -18.67 4.07 -10.45
C ARG A 110 -17.49 5.02 -10.25
N ASP A 111 -17.53 5.82 -9.19
CA ASP A 111 -16.56 6.89 -8.99
C ASP A 111 -15.28 6.40 -8.30
N TRP A 112 -15.38 5.43 -7.39
CA TRP A 112 -14.27 5.02 -6.56
C TRP A 112 -13.99 3.52 -6.53
N GLY A 113 -14.97 2.67 -6.84
CA GLY A 113 -14.78 1.22 -6.75
C GLY A 113 -13.60 0.72 -7.57
N GLY A 114 -13.52 1.12 -8.83
CA GLY A 114 -12.40 0.76 -9.69
C GLY A 114 -11.07 1.35 -9.26
N VAL A 115 -11.09 2.57 -8.72
CA VAL A 115 -9.89 3.25 -8.22
C VAL A 115 -9.33 2.52 -6.99
N LEU A 116 -10.20 2.16 -6.04
CA LEU A 116 -9.77 1.41 -4.85
C LEU A 116 -9.14 0.08 -5.24
N GLN A 117 -9.76 -0.63 -6.19
CA GLN A 117 -9.22 -1.88 -6.70
C GLN A 117 -7.85 -1.68 -7.36
N LEU A 118 -7.70 -0.64 -8.15
CA LEU A 118 -6.43 -0.31 -8.79
C LEU A 118 -5.33 -0.03 -7.77
N ILE A 119 -5.64 0.73 -6.72
CA ILE A 119 -4.67 1.01 -5.65
C ILE A 119 -4.24 -0.30 -4.99
N PHE A 120 -5.20 -1.17 -4.68
CA PHE A 120 -4.93 -2.45 -4.05
C PHE A 120 -4.04 -3.33 -4.93
N GLU A 121 -4.31 -3.39 -6.22
CA GLU A 121 -3.49 -4.12 -7.18
C GLU A 121 -2.08 -3.57 -7.30
N CYS A 122 -1.92 -2.25 -7.25
CA CYS A 122 -0.60 -1.63 -7.22
C CYS A 122 0.18 -2.05 -5.96
N CYS A 123 -0.49 -2.06 -4.81
CA CYS A 123 0.13 -2.52 -3.57
C CYS A 123 0.56 -3.99 -3.67
N GLU A 124 -0.29 -4.86 -4.21
CA GLU A 124 0.03 -6.26 -4.40
C GLU A 124 1.24 -6.45 -5.32
N ASP A 125 1.30 -5.70 -6.40
CA ASP A 125 2.41 -5.78 -7.35
C ASP A 125 3.72 -5.35 -6.71
N PHE A 126 3.74 -4.21 -6.02
CA PHE A 126 4.92 -3.75 -5.30
C PHE A 126 5.36 -4.74 -4.23
N ASP A 127 4.41 -5.25 -3.46
CA ASP A 127 4.69 -6.20 -2.39
C ASP A 127 5.31 -7.48 -2.93
N ARG A 128 4.75 -8.03 -3.99
CA ARG A 128 5.29 -9.22 -4.65
C ARG A 128 6.71 -8.97 -5.16
N ARG A 129 6.96 -7.83 -5.78
CA ARG A 129 8.29 -7.48 -6.28
C ARG A 129 9.32 -7.26 -5.16
N ALA A 130 8.87 -6.78 -4.02
CA ALA A 130 9.73 -6.60 -2.85
C ALA A 130 10.08 -7.94 -2.19
N LEU A 131 9.10 -8.84 -2.06
CA LEU A 131 9.28 -10.11 -1.36
C LEU A 131 9.92 -11.21 -2.20
N SER A 132 9.67 -11.25 -3.51
CA SER A 132 10.10 -12.35 -4.36
C SER A 132 11.62 -12.57 -4.34
N PRO A 133 12.47 -11.54 -4.49
CA PRO A 133 13.92 -11.72 -4.40
C PRO A 133 14.39 -12.19 -3.02
N VAL A 134 13.77 -11.68 -1.95
CA VAL A 134 14.11 -12.07 -0.58
C VAL A 134 13.70 -13.51 -0.32
N ALA A 135 12.52 -13.91 -0.77
CA ALA A 135 12.03 -15.28 -0.64
C ALA A 135 12.95 -16.27 -1.37
N ALA A 136 13.44 -15.91 -2.56
CA ALA A 136 14.36 -16.74 -3.32
C ALA A 136 15.67 -16.97 -2.56
N VAL A 137 16.22 -15.92 -1.93
CA VAL A 137 17.42 -16.02 -1.11
C VAL A 137 17.21 -16.94 0.08
N ILE A 138 16.10 -16.80 0.78
CA ILE A 138 15.77 -17.65 1.93
C ILE A 138 15.65 -19.10 1.49
N TYR A 139 15.01 -19.36 0.37
CA TYR A 139 14.90 -20.72 -0.19
C TYR A 139 16.27 -21.32 -0.47
N GLU A 140 17.15 -20.60 -1.16
CA GLU A 140 18.51 -21.04 -1.45
C GLU A 140 19.31 -21.35 -0.18
N MET A 141 19.17 -20.52 0.85
CA MET A 141 19.84 -20.74 2.12
C MET A 141 19.36 -22.01 2.81
N ARG A 142 18.06 -22.33 2.72
CA ARG A 142 17.50 -23.57 3.29
C ARG A 142 17.99 -24.80 2.52
N GLU A 143 18.08 -24.73 1.22
CA GLU A 143 18.57 -25.82 0.39
C GLU A 143 20.07 -26.07 0.60
N ALA A 144 20.83 -25.03 0.95
CA ALA A 144 22.26 -25.14 1.21
C ALA A 144 22.58 -25.67 2.62
N ALA A 145 21.62 -25.62 3.52
CA ALA A 145 21.77 -26.18 4.85
C ALA A 145 21.38 -27.66 4.86
#